data_f6ae91f06a09d2402c17b902ac945dd1
#
_entry.id   f6ae91f06a09d2402c17b902ac945dd1
#
_cell.length_a   1.000
_cell.length_b   1.000
_cell.length_c   1.000
_cell.angle_alpha   90.00
_cell.angle_beta   90.00
_cell.angle_gamma   90.00
#
_symmetry.space_group_name_H-M   'P 1'
#
loop_
_entity.id
_entity.type
_entity.pdbx_description
1 polymer ?
#
loop_
_entity_poly.entity_id
_entity_poly.type
_entity_poly.pdbx_seq_one_letter_code
_entity_poly.pdbx_strand_id
1 'polypeptide(L)'
;MGFIVTVNIIAVVLSYFAKYKKCKFLFSFAFILLTVIYSLRYDFGNDYWGYFETFHECQIYDSEDLRIEIGWYYLCKLCAPIGFFGLVIVTTIFQNLIVYKFIKKNVEENWWWLAVFIFTFNFNYMLLGCSMMRQYTAMVLCLWASQYILNKRFILFAFFVGLAISMHTS
;
A
#
# COMPACT_ATOMS: atom_id res chain seq x y z
N MET A 1 8.56 -14.92 11.03
CA MET A 1 7.52 -14.15 11.74
C MET A 1 8.10 -13.17 12.77
N GLY A 2 9.01 -13.55 13.66
CA GLY A 2 9.54 -12.66 14.72
C GLY A 2 10.13 -11.35 14.20
N PHE A 3 10.90 -11.37 13.11
CA PHE A 3 11.52 -10.18 12.53
C PHE A 3 10.49 -9.10 12.11
N ILE A 4 9.40 -9.50 11.44
CA ILE A 4 8.35 -8.56 11.00
C ILE A 4 7.65 -7.94 12.21
N VAL A 5 7.32 -8.75 13.23
CA VAL A 5 6.73 -8.25 14.48
C VAL A 5 7.65 -7.23 15.15
N THR A 6 8.96 -7.49 15.20
CA THR A 6 9.94 -6.56 15.75
C THR A 6 9.97 -5.23 14.98
N VAL A 7 9.98 -5.27 13.64
CA VAL A 7 9.94 -4.07 12.80
C VAL A 7 8.66 -3.26 13.05
N ASN A 8 7.51 -3.93 13.15
CA ASN A 8 6.24 -3.28 13.44
C ASN A 8 6.23 -2.60 14.82
N ILE A 9 6.77 -3.28 15.86
CA ILE A 9 6.94 -2.70 17.20
C ILE A 9 7.83 -1.45 17.14
N ILE A 10 8.96 -1.53 16.44
CA ILE A 10 9.87 -0.38 16.27
C ILE A 10 9.14 0.80 15.62
N ALA A 11 8.37 0.55 14.55
CA ALA A 11 7.60 1.60 13.87
C ALA A 11 6.57 2.26 14.79
N VAL A 12 5.89 1.49 15.63
CA VAL A 12 4.94 2.00 16.64
C VAL A 12 5.67 2.86 17.68
N VAL A 13 6.81 2.39 18.21
CA VAL A 13 7.62 3.11 19.19
C VAL A 13 8.15 4.43 18.61
N LEU A 14 8.67 4.42 17.39
CA LEU A 14 9.10 5.64 16.69
C LEU A 14 7.96 6.64 16.54
N SER A 15 6.77 6.14 16.14
CA SER A 15 5.57 6.98 16.00
C SER A 15 5.08 7.52 17.33
N TYR A 16 5.26 6.80 18.44
CA TYR A 16 4.95 7.29 19.78
C TYR A 16 5.86 8.47 20.19
N PHE A 17 7.17 8.36 19.93
CA PHE A 17 8.09 9.46 20.21
C PHE A 17 7.92 10.65 19.28
N ALA A 18 7.31 10.48 18.11
CA ALA A 18 7.03 11.56 17.17
C ALA A 18 6.07 12.64 17.71
N LYS A 19 5.32 12.36 18.80
CA LYS A 19 4.48 13.35 19.49
C LYS A 19 5.26 14.56 20.03
N TYR A 20 6.56 14.40 20.28
CA TYR A 20 7.40 15.48 20.77
C TYR A 20 7.86 16.36 19.60
N LYS A 21 7.74 17.69 19.73
CA LYS A 21 8.00 18.66 18.63
C LYS A 21 9.34 18.46 17.93
N LYS A 22 10.41 18.12 18.67
CA LYS A 22 11.74 17.89 18.11
C LYS A 22 11.89 16.55 17.39
N CYS A 23 10.96 15.63 17.55
CA CYS A 23 11.04 14.24 17.08
C CYS A 23 10.00 13.89 16.00
N LYS A 24 9.28 14.88 15.44
CA LYS A 24 8.23 14.64 14.42
C LYS A 24 8.75 13.89 13.19
N PHE A 25 10.03 14.00 12.87
CA PHE A 25 10.64 13.25 11.76
C PHE A 25 10.60 11.73 11.98
N LEU A 26 10.50 11.27 13.24
CA LEU A 26 10.44 9.84 13.56
C LEU A 26 9.19 9.16 12.98
N PHE A 27 8.08 9.89 12.82
CA PHE A 27 6.91 9.35 12.14
C PHE A 27 7.19 9.05 10.67
N SER A 28 7.89 9.94 9.97
CA SER A 28 8.30 9.70 8.58
C SER A 28 9.31 8.55 8.50
N PHE A 29 10.25 8.49 9.45
CA PHE A 29 11.24 7.43 9.52
C PHE A 29 10.61 6.05 9.78
N ALA A 30 9.56 5.99 10.63
CA ALA A 30 8.77 4.76 10.85
C ALA A 30 8.18 4.23 9.53
N PHE A 31 7.58 5.11 8.72
CA PHE A 31 7.02 4.71 7.41
C PHE A 31 8.09 4.37 6.38
N ILE A 32 9.25 5.03 6.39
CA ILE A 32 10.38 4.64 5.54
C ILE A 32 10.85 3.23 5.92
N LEU A 33 11.04 2.95 7.21
CA LEU A 33 11.42 1.63 7.70
C LEU A 33 10.44 0.55 7.26
N LEU A 34 9.14 0.76 7.48
CA LEU A 34 8.08 -0.16 7.04
C LEU A 34 8.14 -0.35 5.52
N THR A 35 8.25 0.74 4.76
CA THR A 35 8.28 0.67 3.30
C THR A 35 9.48 -0.12 2.80
N VAL A 36 10.68 0.13 3.31
CA VAL A 36 11.89 -0.61 2.92
C VAL A 36 11.74 -2.10 3.21
N ILE A 37 11.36 -2.46 4.43
CA ILE A 37 11.27 -3.87 4.83
C ILE A 37 10.20 -4.61 4.02
N TYR A 38 9.01 -4.02 3.85
CA TYR A 38 7.93 -4.67 3.12
C TYR A 38 8.11 -4.62 1.59
N SER A 39 8.90 -3.69 1.06
CA SER A 39 9.31 -3.68 -0.36
C SER A 39 10.30 -4.78 -0.69
N LEU A 40 11.16 -5.14 0.27
CA LEU A 40 12.17 -6.19 0.10
C LEU A 40 11.65 -7.61 0.39
N ARG A 41 10.32 -7.77 0.56
CA ARG A 41 9.72 -9.08 0.81
C ARG A 41 9.94 -10.02 -0.38
N TYR A 42 10.31 -11.25 -0.07
CA TYR A 42 10.40 -12.34 -1.00
C TYR A 42 9.61 -13.52 -0.45
N ASP A 43 8.79 -14.16 -1.28
CA ASP A 43 7.95 -15.31 -0.89
C ASP A 43 7.13 -15.05 0.40
N PHE A 44 6.58 -13.83 0.51
CA PHE A 44 5.80 -13.43 1.66
C PHE A 44 4.43 -12.90 1.23
N GLY A 45 3.39 -13.57 1.68
CA GLY A 45 1.99 -13.38 1.28
C GLY A 45 1.47 -14.60 0.53
N ASN A 46 0.24 -15.00 0.82
CA ASN A 46 -0.34 -16.24 0.27
C ASN A 46 -0.37 -16.26 -1.27
N ASP A 47 -0.58 -15.11 -1.89
CA ASP A 47 -0.75 -15.01 -3.35
C ASP A 47 0.52 -14.52 -4.07
N TYR A 48 1.69 -14.52 -3.39
CA TYR A 48 2.93 -13.99 -3.94
C TYR A 48 3.30 -14.62 -5.30
N TRP A 49 3.28 -15.96 -5.37
CA TRP A 49 3.61 -16.71 -6.59
C TRP A 49 2.52 -16.58 -7.66
N GLY A 50 1.26 -16.47 -7.28
CA GLY A 50 0.18 -16.20 -8.24
C GLY A 50 0.34 -14.82 -8.90
N TYR A 51 0.80 -13.81 -8.16
CA TYR A 51 1.14 -12.51 -8.74
C TYR A 51 2.39 -12.56 -9.62
N PHE A 52 3.36 -13.39 -9.26
CA PHE A 52 4.55 -13.62 -10.09
C PHE A 52 4.17 -14.23 -11.45
N GLU A 53 3.35 -15.26 -11.45
CA GLU A 53 2.83 -15.89 -12.67
C GLU A 53 2.02 -14.90 -13.50
N THR A 54 1.04 -14.22 -12.89
CA THR A 54 0.22 -13.20 -13.53
C THR A 54 1.07 -12.07 -14.15
N PHE A 55 2.14 -11.63 -13.47
CA PHE A 55 3.05 -10.62 -14.02
C PHE A 55 3.70 -11.10 -15.33
N HIS A 56 4.16 -12.34 -15.37
CA HIS A 56 4.76 -12.91 -16.59
C HIS A 56 3.73 -13.14 -17.70
N GLU A 57 2.54 -13.63 -17.37
CA GLU A 57 1.43 -13.78 -18.31
C GLU A 57 1.03 -12.43 -18.93
N CYS A 58 0.97 -11.35 -18.15
CA CYS A 58 0.73 -10.01 -18.67
C CYS A 58 1.77 -9.57 -19.71
N GLN A 59 2.97 -10.13 -19.74
CA GLN A 59 3.96 -9.78 -20.77
C GLN A 59 3.70 -10.49 -22.11
N ILE A 60 2.96 -11.59 -22.10
CA ILE A 60 2.73 -12.48 -23.24
C ILE A 60 1.33 -12.30 -23.83
N TYR A 61 0.31 -12.22 -22.98
CA TYR A 61 -1.10 -12.20 -23.34
C TYR A 61 -1.72 -10.81 -23.17
N ASP A 62 -2.87 -10.59 -23.80
CA ASP A 62 -3.66 -9.39 -23.64
C ASP A 62 -4.58 -9.49 -22.39
N SER A 63 -5.06 -8.32 -21.92
CA SER A 63 -5.88 -8.25 -20.70
C SER A 63 -7.21 -8.99 -20.81
N GLU A 64 -7.77 -9.10 -22.02
CA GLU A 64 -9.04 -9.80 -22.27
C GLU A 64 -8.87 -11.32 -22.11
N ASP A 65 -7.75 -11.87 -22.59
CA ASP A 65 -7.43 -13.31 -22.48
C ASP A 65 -7.21 -13.72 -21.03
N LEU A 66 -6.56 -12.85 -20.24
CA LEU A 66 -6.24 -13.11 -18.83
C LEU A 66 -7.41 -12.87 -17.87
N ARG A 67 -8.49 -12.20 -18.32
CA ARG A 67 -9.61 -11.77 -17.47
C ARG A 67 -9.15 -11.01 -16.22
N ILE A 68 -8.18 -10.13 -16.43
CA ILE A 68 -7.57 -9.32 -15.36
C ILE A 68 -7.99 -7.86 -15.52
N GLU A 69 -8.08 -7.13 -14.42
CA GLU A 69 -8.43 -5.72 -14.43
C GLU A 69 -7.39 -4.89 -15.19
N ILE A 70 -7.90 -4.01 -16.04
CA ILE A 70 -7.11 -3.25 -17.00
C ILE A 70 -6.03 -2.36 -16.35
N GLY A 71 -6.32 -1.78 -15.19
CA GLY A 71 -5.35 -0.95 -14.46
C GLY A 71 -4.19 -1.78 -13.91
N TRP A 72 -4.48 -2.98 -13.39
CA TRP A 72 -3.44 -3.89 -12.93
C TRP A 72 -2.59 -4.41 -14.10
N TYR A 73 -3.22 -4.76 -15.22
CA TYR A 73 -2.53 -5.18 -16.44
C TYR A 73 -1.50 -4.14 -16.89
N TYR A 74 -1.93 -2.88 -17.04
CA TYR A 74 -1.01 -1.80 -17.45
C TYR A 74 0.07 -1.52 -16.41
N LEU A 75 -0.22 -1.69 -15.12
CA LEU A 75 0.80 -1.57 -14.08
C LEU A 75 1.87 -2.66 -14.22
N CYS A 76 1.48 -3.90 -14.52
CA CYS A 76 2.42 -4.99 -14.82
C CYS A 76 3.27 -4.68 -16.06
N LYS A 77 2.65 -4.20 -17.14
CA LYS A 77 3.37 -3.77 -18.36
C LYS A 77 4.35 -2.64 -18.08
N LEU A 78 3.96 -1.64 -17.31
CA LEU A 78 4.81 -0.51 -16.92
C LEU A 78 6.03 -0.96 -16.10
N CYS A 79 5.82 -1.96 -15.25
CA CYS A 79 6.89 -2.52 -14.43
C CYS A 79 7.75 -3.57 -15.16
N ALA A 80 7.44 -3.91 -16.42
CA ALA A 80 8.20 -4.90 -17.20
C ALA A 80 9.73 -4.67 -17.18
N PRO A 81 10.25 -3.43 -17.38
CA PRO A 81 11.69 -3.18 -17.39
C PRO A 81 12.40 -3.44 -16.06
N ILE A 82 11.68 -3.35 -14.94
CA ILE A 82 12.22 -3.55 -13.58
C ILE A 82 11.84 -4.89 -12.97
N GLY A 83 11.04 -5.70 -13.71
CA GLY A 83 10.63 -7.04 -13.33
C GLY A 83 9.60 -7.09 -12.21
N PHE A 84 9.18 -8.32 -11.84
CA PHE A 84 8.17 -8.55 -10.81
C PHE A 84 8.56 -7.95 -9.45
N PHE A 85 9.83 -8.06 -9.06
CA PHE A 85 10.30 -7.48 -7.81
C PHE A 85 10.14 -5.95 -7.80
N GLY A 86 10.35 -5.31 -8.95
CA GLY A 86 10.05 -3.89 -9.13
C GLY A 86 8.57 -3.56 -8.94
N LEU A 87 7.65 -4.40 -9.44
CA LEU A 87 6.21 -4.25 -9.19
C LEU A 87 5.89 -4.30 -7.68
N VAL A 88 6.50 -5.25 -6.94
CA VAL A 88 6.35 -5.36 -5.48
C VAL A 88 6.83 -4.10 -4.77
N ILE A 89 7.97 -3.55 -5.16
CA ILE A 89 8.52 -2.30 -4.59
C ILE A 89 7.59 -1.12 -4.89
N VAL A 90 7.20 -0.92 -6.14
CA VAL A 90 6.37 0.21 -6.58
C VAL A 90 5.01 0.20 -5.87
N THR A 91 4.34 -0.95 -5.82
CA THR A 91 3.06 -1.08 -5.13
C THR A 91 3.17 -0.83 -3.64
N THR A 92 4.21 -1.35 -2.98
CA THR A 92 4.44 -1.14 -1.54
C THR A 92 4.71 0.33 -1.22
N ILE A 93 5.57 1.00 -2.00
CA ILE A 93 5.85 2.44 -1.84
C ILE A 93 4.55 3.23 -1.99
N PHE A 94 3.80 2.97 -3.05
CA PHE A 94 2.54 3.67 -3.33
C PHE A 94 1.53 3.51 -2.18
N GLN A 95 1.30 2.28 -1.73
CA GLN A 95 0.37 1.94 -0.65
C GLN A 95 0.76 2.64 0.67
N ASN A 96 2.01 2.49 1.09
CA ASN A 96 2.48 3.08 2.34
C ASN A 96 2.52 4.61 2.30
N LEU A 97 2.84 5.20 1.14
CA LEU A 97 2.83 6.66 0.98
C LEU A 97 1.42 7.25 1.14
N ILE A 98 0.40 6.58 0.61
CA ILE A 98 -1.00 7.00 0.77
C ILE A 98 -1.41 6.90 2.24
N VAL A 99 -1.14 5.78 2.90
CA VAL A 99 -1.48 5.59 4.32
C VAL A 99 -0.74 6.60 5.20
N TYR A 100 0.56 6.81 4.96
CA TYR A 100 1.34 7.84 5.65
C TYR A 100 0.71 9.24 5.54
N LYS A 101 0.40 9.66 4.31
CA LYS A 101 -0.21 10.97 4.06
C LYS A 101 -1.60 11.07 4.68
N PHE A 102 -2.38 9.99 4.63
CA PHE A 102 -3.71 9.94 5.22
C PHE A 102 -3.65 10.10 6.73
N ILE A 103 -2.81 9.32 7.42
CA ILE A 103 -2.64 9.41 8.89
C ILE A 103 -2.13 10.79 9.26
N LYS A 104 -1.08 11.28 8.60
CA LYS A 104 -0.49 12.58 8.90
C LYS A 104 -1.47 13.74 8.78
N LYS A 105 -2.44 13.64 7.89
CA LYS A 105 -3.44 14.68 7.63
C LYS A 105 -4.66 14.59 8.56
N ASN A 106 -5.11 13.37 8.87
CA ASN A 106 -6.43 13.15 9.47
C ASN A 106 -6.37 12.70 10.93
N VAL A 107 -5.18 12.34 11.43
CA VAL A 107 -4.98 11.89 12.80
C VAL A 107 -4.14 12.92 13.56
N GLU A 108 -4.54 13.27 14.78
CA GLU A 108 -3.74 14.14 15.65
C GLU A 108 -2.41 13.50 16.02
N GLU A 109 -1.35 14.29 16.15
CA GLU A 109 0.02 13.83 16.38
C GLU A 109 0.15 12.92 17.61
N ASN A 110 -0.64 13.17 18.65
CA ASN A 110 -0.65 12.35 19.87
C ASN A 110 -1.12 10.90 19.64
N TRP A 111 -1.86 10.65 18.56
CA TRP A 111 -2.46 9.36 18.23
C TRP A 111 -1.80 8.67 17.03
N TRP A 112 -0.74 9.22 16.46
CA TRP A 112 -0.03 8.59 15.34
C TRP A 112 0.44 7.18 15.64
N TRP A 113 0.95 6.95 16.85
CA TRP A 113 1.38 5.62 17.27
C TRP A 113 0.25 4.59 17.27
N LEU A 114 -0.96 4.99 17.68
CA LEU A 114 -2.14 4.12 17.68
C LEU A 114 -2.58 3.80 16.24
N ALA A 115 -2.56 4.80 15.36
CA ALA A 115 -2.85 4.60 13.95
C ALA A 115 -1.85 3.65 13.29
N VAL A 116 -0.55 3.80 13.58
CA VAL A 116 0.48 2.88 13.09
C VAL A 116 0.33 1.49 13.70
N PHE A 117 0.00 1.38 14.98
CA PHE A 117 -0.29 0.11 15.62
C PHE A 117 -1.46 -0.62 14.93
N ILE A 118 -2.58 0.06 14.73
CA ILE A 118 -3.73 -0.51 14.00
C ILE A 118 -3.32 -0.91 12.58
N PHE A 119 -2.58 -0.06 11.88
CA PHE A 119 -2.13 -0.32 10.51
C PHE A 119 -1.24 -1.56 10.40
N THR A 120 -0.31 -1.75 11.33
CA THR A 120 0.69 -2.81 11.26
C THR A 120 0.25 -4.12 11.89
N PHE A 121 -0.60 -4.09 12.93
CA PHE A 121 -1.03 -5.27 13.67
C PHE A 121 -2.44 -5.75 13.33
N ASN A 122 -3.26 -4.93 12.66
CA ASN A 122 -4.52 -5.43 12.15
C ASN A 122 -4.27 -6.23 10.87
N PHE A 123 -4.70 -7.48 10.87
CA PHE A 123 -4.51 -8.43 9.78
C PHE A 123 -5.06 -7.92 8.42
N ASN A 124 -6.10 -7.09 8.47
CA ASN A 124 -6.79 -6.59 7.28
C ASN A 124 -6.11 -5.38 6.61
N TYR A 125 -4.97 -4.92 7.08
CA TYR A 125 -4.28 -3.78 6.47
C TYR A 125 -2.94 -4.19 5.86
N MET A 126 -1.86 -4.12 6.60
CA MET A 126 -0.52 -4.28 6.03
C MET A 126 -0.24 -5.69 5.52
N LEU A 127 -0.72 -6.73 6.23
CA LEU A 127 -0.59 -8.12 5.78
C LEU A 127 -1.45 -8.40 4.55
N LEU A 128 -2.64 -7.79 4.45
CA LEU A 128 -3.46 -7.87 3.26
C LEU A 128 -2.73 -7.28 2.04
N GLY A 129 -2.03 -6.15 2.22
CA GLY A 129 -1.22 -5.54 1.16
C GLY A 129 -0.09 -6.44 0.65
N CYS A 130 0.39 -7.37 1.49
CA CYS A 130 1.38 -8.36 1.08
C CYS A 130 0.78 -9.53 0.32
N SER A 131 -0.42 -9.99 0.69
CA SER A 131 -1.09 -11.14 0.10
C SER A 131 -1.94 -10.77 -1.10
N MET A 132 -2.74 -9.72 -1.00
CA MET A 132 -3.75 -9.31 -2.00
C MET A 132 -3.40 -7.93 -2.59
N MET A 133 -2.28 -7.86 -3.32
CA MET A 133 -1.71 -6.60 -3.81
C MET A 133 -2.70 -5.74 -4.62
N ARG A 134 -3.50 -6.33 -5.52
CA ARG A 134 -4.50 -5.63 -6.34
C ARG A 134 -5.59 -4.99 -5.47
N GLN A 135 -6.22 -5.82 -4.66
CA GLN A 135 -7.31 -5.40 -3.78
C GLN A 135 -6.85 -4.31 -2.81
N TYR A 136 -5.68 -4.48 -2.20
CA TYR A 136 -5.16 -3.49 -1.27
C TYR A 136 -4.80 -2.17 -1.97
N THR A 137 -4.29 -2.22 -3.19
CA THR A 137 -4.06 -1.01 -4.01
C THR A 137 -5.37 -0.27 -4.28
N ALA A 138 -6.45 -1.00 -4.63
CA ALA A 138 -7.78 -0.42 -4.78
C ALA A 138 -8.30 0.20 -3.47
N MET A 139 -8.13 -0.51 -2.34
CA MET A 139 -8.55 0.01 -1.02
C MET A 139 -7.84 1.31 -0.64
N VAL A 140 -6.53 1.43 -0.85
CA VAL A 140 -5.80 2.67 -0.52
C VAL A 140 -6.16 3.81 -1.49
N LEU A 141 -6.50 3.52 -2.74
CA LEU A 141 -7.05 4.50 -3.68
C LEU A 141 -8.41 5.02 -3.21
N CYS A 142 -9.31 4.14 -2.74
CA CYS A 142 -10.58 4.53 -2.13
C CYS A 142 -10.37 5.35 -0.85
N LEU A 143 -9.40 4.96 0.00
CA LEU A 143 -9.02 5.72 1.18
C LEU A 143 -8.56 7.13 0.81
N TRP A 144 -7.76 7.27 -0.25
CA TRP A 144 -7.35 8.58 -0.75
C TRP A 144 -8.51 9.37 -1.35
N ALA A 145 -9.39 8.70 -2.10
CA ALA A 145 -10.58 9.30 -2.69
C ALA A 145 -11.51 9.91 -1.64
N SER A 146 -11.67 9.27 -0.47
CA SER A 146 -12.57 9.74 0.60
C SER A 146 -12.32 11.19 1.03
N GLN A 147 -11.08 11.68 0.92
CA GLN A 147 -10.72 13.06 1.25
C GLN A 147 -11.37 14.08 0.31
N TYR A 148 -11.69 13.69 -0.92
CA TYR A 148 -12.31 14.57 -1.91
C TYR A 148 -13.81 14.74 -1.68
N ILE A 149 -14.48 13.74 -1.06
CA ILE A 149 -15.88 13.87 -0.61
C ILE A 149 -15.99 14.99 0.42
N LEU A 150 -15.12 14.96 1.45
CA LEU A 150 -15.10 15.97 2.52
C LEU A 150 -14.86 17.38 1.97
N ASN A 151 -14.09 17.51 0.90
CA ASN A 151 -13.78 18.76 0.24
C ASN A 151 -14.76 19.12 -0.90
N LYS A 152 -15.88 18.39 -1.06
CA LYS A 152 -16.90 18.57 -2.12
C LYS A 152 -16.33 18.54 -3.55
N ARG A 153 -15.21 17.85 -3.77
CA ARG A 153 -14.55 17.69 -5.09
C ARG A 153 -14.96 16.36 -5.73
N PHE A 154 -16.22 16.24 -6.12
CA PHE A 154 -16.81 14.98 -6.60
C PHE A 154 -16.16 14.42 -7.86
N ILE A 155 -15.65 15.26 -8.77
CA ILE A 155 -14.95 14.81 -9.99
C ILE A 155 -13.67 14.06 -9.62
N LEU A 156 -12.86 14.60 -8.68
CA LEU A 156 -11.64 13.93 -8.22
C LEU A 156 -11.96 12.65 -7.46
N PHE A 157 -13.03 12.66 -6.65
CA PHE A 157 -13.50 11.45 -5.99
C PHE A 157 -13.83 10.36 -7.02
N ALA A 158 -14.68 10.67 -8.02
CA ALA A 158 -15.06 9.72 -9.06
C ALA A 158 -13.84 9.21 -9.87
N PHE A 159 -12.87 10.08 -10.16
CA PHE A 159 -11.63 9.71 -10.83
C PHE A 159 -10.83 8.66 -10.03
N PHE A 160 -10.61 8.89 -8.71
CA PHE A 160 -9.86 7.94 -7.89
C PHE A 160 -10.62 6.64 -7.63
N VAL A 161 -11.95 6.69 -7.55
CA VAL A 161 -12.77 5.48 -7.48
C VAL A 161 -12.70 4.69 -8.79
N GLY A 162 -12.75 5.37 -9.95
CA GLY A 162 -12.54 4.73 -11.25
C GLY A 162 -11.17 4.05 -11.37
N LEU A 163 -10.11 4.71 -10.88
CA LEU A 163 -8.78 4.09 -10.77
C LEU A 163 -8.79 2.87 -9.84
N ALA A 164 -9.48 2.92 -8.69
CA ALA A 164 -9.57 1.79 -7.78
C ALA A 164 -10.27 0.59 -8.45
N ILE A 165 -11.39 0.82 -9.15
CA ILE A 165 -12.11 -0.21 -9.91
C ILE A 165 -11.21 -0.83 -10.99
N SER A 166 -10.39 -0.01 -11.66
CA SER A 166 -9.46 -0.53 -12.67
C SER A 166 -8.34 -1.41 -12.10
N MET A 167 -8.05 -1.31 -10.79
CA MET A 167 -7.06 -2.14 -10.11
C MET A 167 -7.66 -3.44 -9.58
N HIS A 168 -8.90 -3.41 -9.12
CA HIS A 168 -9.61 -4.58 -8.62
C HIS A 168 -11.13 -4.36 -8.60
N THR A 169 -11.85 -5.28 -9.22
CA THR A 169 -13.33 -5.39 -9.15
C THR A 169 -13.68 -6.48 -8.15
N SER A 170 -14.17 -6.11 -6.99
CA SER A 170 -14.70 -7.05 -5.98
C SER A 170 -16.21 -7.07 -5.98
#